data_fc04f92aea05478e8a5b34063b70137f
#
_entry.id   fc04f92aea05478e8a5b34063b70137f
#
_cell.length_a   1.000
_cell.length_b   1.000
_cell.length_c   1.000
_cell.angle_alpha   90.00
_cell.angle_beta   90.00
_cell.angle_gamma   90.00
#
_symmetry.space_group_name_H-M   'P 1'
#
loop_
_entity.id
_entity.type
_entity.pdbx_description
1 polymer ?
#
loop_
_entity_poly.entity_id
_entity_poly.type
_entity_poly.pdbx_seq_one_letter_code
_entity_poly.pdbx_strand_id
1 'polypeptide(L)'
;AFGNGGTSVDPTGIITYLTPNSTGTNASLYNQTYSKVVDDRSVNNLDPIRNKIETRHVSGTNYTDILVSCLLDYGEPNGQDAFDNATDETSSYIFDELGLRAYSAAGTGRLLTHVIFHPVQKSLNRLIQVDYTVRVQSLSGFNEV
;
A
#
# COMPACT_ATOMS: atom_id res chain seq x y z
N ALA A 1 -0.92 -4.23 -1.37
CA ALA A 1 -2.04 -4.05 -2.30
C ALA A 1 -2.18 -2.59 -2.68
N PHE A 2 -2.50 -2.34 -3.92
CA PHE A 2 -2.71 -1.01 -4.49
C PHE A 2 -4.10 -0.94 -5.13
N GLY A 3 -4.69 0.24 -5.13
CA GLY A 3 -6.01 0.45 -5.73
C GLY A 3 -6.25 1.88 -6.16
N ASN A 4 -7.43 2.12 -6.75
CA ASN A 4 -7.79 3.41 -7.31
C ASN A 4 -9.22 3.85 -6.93
N GLY A 5 -9.76 3.34 -5.84
CA GLY A 5 -11.11 3.68 -5.36
C GLY A 5 -11.15 4.65 -4.19
N GLY A 6 -9.99 5.20 -3.77
CA GLY A 6 -9.90 6.02 -2.56
C GLY A 6 -10.24 7.50 -2.74
N THR A 7 -10.30 7.98 -3.97
CA THR A 7 -10.62 9.38 -4.27
C THR A 7 -11.72 9.48 -5.32
N SER A 8 -12.39 10.62 -5.33
CA SER A 8 -13.32 10.99 -6.39
C SER A 8 -13.07 12.42 -6.83
N VAL A 9 -13.33 12.70 -8.11
CA VAL A 9 -13.16 14.03 -8.69
C VAL A 9 -14.53 14.55 -9.11
N ASP A 10 -14.87 15.73 -8.66
CA ASP A 10 -16.13 16.38 -9.09
C ASP A 10 -15.96 17.04 -10.47
N PRO A 11 -17.07 17.49 -11.10
CA PRO A 11 -17.00 18.13 -12.42
C PRO A 11 -16.15 19.40 -12.47
N THR A 12 -15.82 20.00 -11.33
CA THR A 12 -14.95 21.19 -11.24
C THR A 12 -13.48 20.86 -11.05
N GLY A 13 -13.14 19.55 -10.94
CA GLY A 13 -11.78 19.08 -10.77
C GLY A 13 -11.32 19.01 -9.31
N ILE A 14 -12.21 19.16 -8.34
CA ILE A 14 -11.88 19.03 -6.93
C ILE A 14 -11.82 17.55 -6.54
N ILE A 15 -10.70 17.15 -5.93
CA ILE A 15 -10.47 15.79 -5.44
C ILE A 15 -10.99 15.67 -4.00
N THR A 16 -11.83 14.67 -3.76
CA THR A 16 -12.32 14.30 -2.45
C THR A 16 -11.73 12.95 -2.05
N TYR A 17 -11.20 12.86 -0.84
CA TYR A 17 -10.61 11.64 -0.29
C TYR A 17 -11.64 10.91 0.56
N LEU A 18 -11.77 9.61 0.33
CA LEU A 18 -12.61 8.75 1.17
C LEU A 18 -11.88 8.43 2.48
N THR A 19 -12.65 8.01 3.49
CA THR A 19 -12.07 7.57 4.75
C THR A 19 -11.46 6.18 4.60
N PRO A 20 -10.21 5.95 5.07
CA PRO A 20 -9.62 4.62 5.06
C PRO A 20 -10.49 3.57 5.76
N ASN A 21 -10.56 2.38 5.18
CA ASN A 21 -11.39 1.27 5.66
C ASN A 21 -10.50 0.10 6.12
N SER A 22 -9.97 0.21 7.34
CA SER A 22 -9.03 -0.78 7.89
C SER A 22 -9.51 -1.43 9.19
N THR A 23 -10.79 -1.27 9.53
CA THR A 23 -11.33 -1.80 10.78
C THR A 23 -12.25 -3.00 10.55
N GLY A 24 -12.16 -3.98 11.46
CA GLY A 24 -13.04 -5.13 11.46
C GLY A 24 -12.71 -6.19 10.40
N THR A 25 -13.63 -7.12 10.22
CA THR A 25 -13.49 -8.25 9.31
C THR A 25 -13.76 -7.91 7.85
N ASN A 26 -14.40 -6.77 7.60
CA ASN A 26 -14.78 -6.29 6.27
C ASN A 26 -13.81 -5.23 5.73
N ALA A 27 -12.67 -5.03 6.39
CA ALA A 27 -11.67 -4.09 5.93
C ALA A 27 -11.15 -4.49 4.53
N SER A 28 -11.16 -3.54 3.61
CA SER A 28 -10.72 -3.76 2.23
C SER A 28 -10.34 -2.44 1.58
N LEU A 29 -9.53 -2.50 0.54
CA LEU A 29 -9.40 -1.38 -0.39
C LEU A 29 -10.74 -1.17 -1.10
N TYR A 30 -11.02 0.07 -1.48
CA TYR A 30 -12.25 0.38 -2.19
C TYR A 30 -12.27 -0.24 -3.58
N ASN A 31 -11.13 -0.24 -4.27
CA ASN A 31 -10.97 -0.91 -5.56
C ASN A 31 -9.52 -1.37 -5.75
N GLN A 32 -9.21 -2.57 -5.31
CA GLN A 32 -7.88 -3.14 -5.46
C GLN A 32 -7.64 -3.52 -6.93
N THR A 33 -6.55 -3.01 -7.50
CA THR A 33 -6.17 -3.27 -8.89
C THR A 33 -4.85 -4.02 -9.03
N TYR A 34 -4.00 -3.99 -8.01
CA TYR A 34 -2.69 -4.63 -8.07
C TYR A 34 -2.24 -5.05 -6.67
N SER A 35 -1.47 -6.12 -6.60
CA SER A 35 -0.81 -6.55 -5.37
C SER A 35 0.60 -7.03 -5.66
N LYS A 36 1.50 -6.85 -4.71
CA LYS A 36 2.89 -7.26 -4.80
C LYS A 36 3.34 -7.85 -3.47
N VAL A 37 4.11 -8.93 -3.53
CA VAL A 37 4.71 -9.56 -2.36
C VAL A 37 5.92 -8.75 -1.91
N VAL A 38 5.95 -8.35 -0.64
CA VAL A 38 7.07 -7.58 -0.05
C VAL A 38 7.77 -8.32 1.08
N ASP A 39 7.31 -9.53 1.44
CA ASP A 39 8.02 -10.37 2.40
C ASP A 39 9.30 -10.89 1.74
N ASP A 40 10.44 -10.45 2.23
CA ASP A 40 11.76 -10.83 1.72
C ASP A 40 12.12 -12.30 1.97
N ARG A 41 11.35 -12.99 2.80
CA ARG A 41 11.50 -14.42 3.06
C ARG A 41 10.62 -15.28 2.15
N SER A 42 9.72 -14.68 1.42
CA SER A 42 8.83 -15.40 0.51
C SER A 42 9.53 -15.74 -0.80
N VAL A 43 9.37 -16.99 -1.25
CA VAL A 43 9.88 -17.44 -2.57
C VAL A 43 9.19 -16.73 -3.73
N ASN A 44 8.04 -16.10 -3.49
CA ASN A 44 7.29 -15.35 -4.50
C ASN A 44 7.74 -13.89 -4.60
N ASN A 45 8.66 -13.46 -3.75
CA ASN A 45 9.29 -12.15 -3.84
C ASN A 45 10.48 -12.23 -4.78
N LEU A 46 10.36 -11.66 -5.96
CA LEU A 46 11.38 -11.72 -7.01
C LEU A 46 12.53 -10.73 -6.81
N ASP A 47 12.37 -9.78 -5.90
CA ASP A 47 13.39 -8.78 -5.60
C ASP A 47 13.38 -8.46 -4.09
N PRO A 48 13.94 -9.36 -3.27
CA PRO A 48 13.92 -9.19 -1.81
C PRO A 48 14.86 -8.11 -1.28
N ILE A 49 15.66 -7.51 -2.14
CA ILE A 49 16.54 -6.38 -1.76
C ILE A 49 15.75 -5.09 -1.71
N ARG A 50 14.89 -4.86 -2.71
CA ARG A 50 14.09 -3.63 -2.84
C ARG A 50 12.69 -3.76 -2.28
N ASN A 51 12.19 -5.00 -2.10
CA ASN A 51 10.89 -5.29 -1.49
C ASN A 51 11.13 -6.12 -0.24
N LYS A 52 10.99 -5.50 0.91
CA LYS A 52 11.33 -6.14 2.19
C LYS A 52 10.51 -5.58 3.35
N ILE A 53 10.46 -6.37 4.43
CA ILE A 53 9.85 -5.98 5.69
C ILE A 53 10.91 -6.09 6.77
N GLU A 54 11.12 -5.00 7.51
CA GLU A 54 12.04 -4.94 8.64
C GLU A 54 11.30 -4.54 9.90
N THR A 55 11.75 -5.04 11.04
CA THR A 55 11.25 -4.62 12.34
C THR A 55 12.32 -3.83 13.06
N ARG A 56 11.92 -2.75 13.73
CA ARG A 56 12.82 -1.92 14.52
C ARG A 56 12.22 -1.66 15.89
N HIS A 57 12.92 -2.11 16.91
CA HIS A 57 12.59 -1.81 18.29
C HIS A 57 13.75 -1.05 18.94
N VAL A 58 13.45 0.07 19.58
CA VAL A 58 14.42 0.83 20.36
C VAL A 58 14.20 0.51 21.82
N SER A 59 15.26 0.05 22.50
CA SER A 59 15.21 -0.28 23.93
C SER A 59 14.76 0.95 24.73
N GLY A 60 13.87 0.73 25.70
CA GLY A 60 13.30 1.80 26.52
C GLY A 60 12.06 2.47 25.93
N THR A 61 11.61 2.05 24.77
CA THR A 61 10.37 2.54 24.18
C THR A 61 9.27 1.49 24.29
N ASN A 62 8.00 1.94 24.22
CA ASN A 62 6.84 1.06 24.28
C ASN A 62 6.26 0.75 22.88
N TYR A 63 7.04 0.95 21.84
CA TYR A 63 6.59 0.70 20.47
C TYR A 63 7.64 -0.04 19.65
N THR A 64 7.17 -0.70 18.62
CA THR A 64 8.01 -1.34 17.60
C THR A 64 7.52 -0.89 16.23
N ASP A 65 8.45 -0.50 15.37
CA ASP A 65 8.14 -0.09 14.00
C ASP A 65 8.32 -1.25 13.04
N ILE A 66 7.37 -1.41 12.15
CA ILE A 66 7.43 -2.31 11.00
C ILE A 66 7.64 -1.44 9.78
N LEU A 67 8.79 -1.60 9.13
CA LEU A 67 9.20 -0.82 7.96
C LEU A 67 9.02 -1.68 6.72
N VAL A 68 8.14 -1.26 5.84
CA VAL A 68 7.87 -1.95 4.58
C VAL A 68 8.42 -1.12 3.44
N SER A 69 9.28 -1.73 2.64
CA SER A 69 9.81 -1.13 1.41
C SER A 69 9.23 -1.89 0.23
N CYS A 70 8.64 -1.18 -0.72
CA CYS A 70 8.06 -1.76 -1.92
C CYS A 70 8.45 -0.90 -3.13
N LEU A 71 8.98 -1.55 -4.16
CA LEU A 71 9.29 -0.91 -5.42
C LEU A 71 8.38 -1.45 -6.51
N LEU A 72 7.64 -0.57 -7.18
CA LEU A 72 7.02 -0.86 -8.46
C LEU A 72 8.01 -0.48 -9.56
N ASP A 73 8.60 -1.50 -10.18
CA ASP A 73 9.57 -1.32 -11.25
C ASP A 73 8.90 -0.87 -12.55
N TYR A 74 9.67 -0.53 -13.55
CA TYR A 74 9.18 0.01 -14.82
C TYR A 74 8.11 -0.86 -15.47
N GLY A 75 8.27 -2.18 -15.46
CA GLY A 75 7.31 -3.13 -16.02
C GLY A 75 6.16 -3.54 -15.11
N GLU A 76 6.00 -2.93 -13.96
CA GLU A 76 4.99 -3.30 -12.97
C GLU A 76 3.97 -2.19 -12.73
N PRO A 77 2.65 -2.45 -12.82
CA PRO A 77 2.00 -3.66 -13.34
C PRO A 77 2.18 -3.84 -14.85
N ASN A 78 2.00 -5.07 -15.34
CA ASN A 78 2.08 -5.34 -16.77
C ASN A 78 0.95 -4.66 -17.54
N GLY A 79 1.23 -4.29 -18.80
CA GLY A 79 0.23 -3.72 -19.70
C GLY A 79 0.01 -2.22 -19.57
N GLN A 80 0.83 -1.54 -18.76
CA GLN A 80 0.77 -0.08 -18.62
C GLN A 80 1.31 0.63 -19.87
N ASP A 81 0.91 1.90 -20.04
CA ASP A 81 1.37 2.72 -21.15
C ASP A 81 2.82 3.18 -20.95
N ALA A 82 3.48 3.54 -22.07
CA ALA A 82 4.85 4.04 -22.05
C ALA A 82 4.98 5.43 -21.42
N PHE A 83 3.90 6.21 -21.47
CA PHE A 83 3.88 7.59 -20.97
C PHE A 83 2.64 7.82 -20.11
N ASP A 84 2.69 8.88 -19.33
CA ASP A 84 1.58 9.32 -18.48
C ASP A 84 0.50 9.98 -19.35
N ASN A 85 -0.37 9.17 -19.93
CA ASN A 85 -1.42 9.65 -20.85
C ASN A 85 -2.83 9.26 -20.37
N ALA A 86 -3.00 8.86 -19.13
CA ALA A 86 -4.31 8.57 -18.58
C ALA A 86 -5.18 9.82 -18.59
N THR A 87 -6.41 9.67 -19.09
CA THR A 87 -7.36 10.76 -19.22
C THR A 87 -8.36 10.82 -18.06
N ASP A 88 -8.39 9.80 -17.23
CA ASP A 88 -9.26 9.73 -16.05
C ASP A 88 -8.53 9.03 -14.89
N GLU A 89 -9.08 9.18 -13.69
CA GLU A 89 -8.51 8.63 -12.47
C GLU A 89 -8.99 7.20 -12.15
N THR A 90 -9.77 6.61 -13.05
CA THR A 90 -10.29 5.25 -12.88
C THR A 90 -9.42 4.19 -13.54
N SER A 91 -8.36 4.59 -14.23
CA SER A 91 -7.41 3.67 -14.87
C SER A 91 -6.79 2.73 -13.83
N SER A 92 -6.66 1.47 -14.19
CA SER A 92 -6.04 0.45 -13.33
C SER A 92 -4.57 0.72 -13.00
N TYR A 93 -3.94 1.65 -13.69
CA TYR A 93 -2.55 2.06 -13.47
C TYR A 93 -2.43 3.38 -12.69
N ILE A 94 -3.54 3.95 -12.26
CA ILE A 94 -3.57 5.04 -11.31
C ILE A 94 -3.82 4.46 -9.93
N PHE A 95 -3.03 4.90 -8.95
CA PHE A 95 -3.16 4.48 -7.57
C PHE A 95 -3.46 5.68 -6.68
N ASP A 96 -4.46 5.55 -5.85
CA ASP A 96 -4.82 6.54 -4.83
C ASP A 96 -5.04 5.91 -3.45
N GLU A 97 -4.88 4.60 -3.36
CA GLU A 97 -4.97 3.88 -2.11
C GLU A 97 -3.97 2.73 -2.08
N LEU A 98 -3.50 2.40 -0.89
CA LEU A 98 -2.68 1.22 -0.65
C LEU A 98 -2.99 0.61 0.69
N GLY A 99 -2.66 -0.66 0.84
CA GLY A 99 -2.82 -1.37 2.09
C GLY A 99 -1.88 -2.55 2.21
N LEU A 100 -1.52 -2.85 3.45
CA LEU A 100 -0.78 -4.06 3.78
C LEU A 100 -1.77 -5.18 4.04
N ARG A 101 -1.59 -6.31 3.36
CA ARG A 101 -2.40 -7.51 3.53
C ARG A 101 -1.57 -8.66 4.07
N ALA A 102 -2.20 -9.52 4.85
CA ALA A 102 -1.65 -10.84 5.12
C ALA A 102 -1.46 -11.59 3.79
N TYR A 103 -0.38 -12.35 3.67
CA TYR A 103 -0.06 -13.04 2.42
C TYR A 103 -1.17 -14.04 2.04
N SER A 104 -1.56 -13.98 0.77
CA SER A 104 -2.30 -15.04 0.10
C SER A 104 -1.90 -15.05 -1.37
N ALA A 105 -1.92 -16.21 -2.00
CA ALA A 105 -1.53 -16.35 -3.41
C ALA A 105 -2.42 -15.51 -4.35
N ALA A 106 -3.67 -15.27 -3.97
CA ALA A 106 -4.62 -14.47 -4.74
C ALA A 106 -4.58 -12.96 -4.42
N GLY A 107 -3.74 -12.52 -3.48
CA GLY A 107 -3.70 -11.12 -3.04
C GLY A 107 -4.95 -10.67 -2.29
N THR A 108 -5.69 -11.60 -1.69
CA THR A 108 -6.97 -11.36 -1.00
C THR A 108 -6.92 -11.67 0.49
N GLY A 109 -5.73 -11.78 1.07
CA GLY A 109 -5.55 -11.95 2.51
C GLY A 109 -6.11 -10.78 3.30
N ARG A 110 -6.25 -10.97 4.62
CA ARG A 110 -6.83 -9.93 5.50
C ARG A 110 -6.07 -8.61 5.37
N LEU A 111 -6.80 -7.52 5.19
CA LEU A 111 -6.24 -6.18 5.16
C LEU A 111 -5.88 -5.73 6.58
N LEU A 112 -4.65 -5.28 6.75
CA LEU A 112 -4.12 -4.83 8.04
C LEU A 112 -4.09 -3.31 8.15
N THR A 113 -3.84 -2.62 7.03
CA THR A 113 -3.76 -1.16 6.98
C THR A 113 -4.39 -0.65 5.69
N HIS A 114 -4.87 0.59 5.70
CA HIS A 114 -5.42 1.26 4.53
C HIS A 114 -5.03 2.74 4.56
N VAL A 115 -4.40 3.20 3.51
CA VAL A 115 -3.97 4.60 3.36
C VAL A 115 -4.49 5.12 2.03
N ILE A 116 -5.01 6.34 2.04
CA ILE A 116 -5.49 7.03 0.85
C ILE A 116 -4.59 8.25 0.60
N PHE A 117 -4.22 8.47 -0.64
CA PHE A 117 -3.30 9.53 -1.05
C PHE A 117 -3.73 10.14 -2.38
N HIS A 118 -3.07 11.22 -2.77
CA HIS A 118 -3.32 11.88 -4.05
C HIS A 118 -3.03 10.90 -5.21
N PRO A 119 -3.90 10.81 -6.22
CA PRO A 119 -3.71 9.87 -7.32
C PRO A 119 -2.36 10.01 -7.99
N VAL A 120 -1.71 8.88 -8.21
CA VAL A 120 -0.39 8.77 -8.85
C VAL A 120 -0.50 7.77 -10.00
N GLN A 121 -0.12 8.20 -11.20
CA GLN A 121 -0.09 7.31 -12.35
C GLN A 121 1.21 6.52 -12.41
N LYS A 122 1.10 5.22 -12.66
CA LYS A 122 2.21 4.34 -12.95
C LYS A 122 2.28 4.06 -14.45
N SER A 123 3.42 4.33 -15.04
CA SER A 123 3.69 4.09 -16.46
C SER A 123 5.06 3.43 -16.62
N LEU A 124 5.37 2.98 -17.84
CA LEU A 124 6.63 2.28 -18.13
C LEU A 124 7.88 3.16 -17.94
N ASN A 125 7.74 4.48 -17.91
CA ASN A 125 8.84 5.41 -17.68
C ASN A 125 8.98 5.87 -16.22
N ARG A 126 8.21 5.27 -15.30
CA ARG A 126 8.21 5.62 -13.87
C ARG A 126 8.53 4.43 -13.00
N LEU A 127 9.25 4.73 -11.92
CA LEU A 127 9.37 3.88 -10.74
C LEU A 127 8.52 4.48 -9.63
N ILE A 128 7.86 3.65 -8.82
CA ILE A 128 7.23 4.10 -7.59
C ILE A 128 7.87 3.36 -6.43
N GLN A 129 8.51 4.10 -5.53
CA GLN A 129 9.03 3.58 -4.27
C GLN A 129 8.05 3.93 -3.16
N VAL A 130 7.61 2.92 -2.43
CA VAL A 130 6.78 3.10 -1.24
C VAL A 130 7.59 2.71 -0.03
N ASP A 131 7.78 3.65 0.88
CA ASP A 131 8.32 3.40 2.21
C ASP A 131 7.18 3.58 3.22
N TYR A 132 6.82 2.50 3.87
CA TYR A 132 5.63 2.44 4.71
C TYR A 132 6.02 2.00 6.12
N THR A 133 5.64 2.80 7.11
CA THR A 133 5.95 2.48 8.51
C THR A 133 4.65 2.25 9.28
N VAL A 134 4.55 1.09 9.90
CA VAL A 134 3.48 0.76 10.84
C VAL A 134 4.07 0.71 12.25
N ARG A 135 3.58 1.55 13.14
CA ARG A 135 4.00 1.55 14.53
C ARG A 135 3.00 0.76 15.38
N VAL A 136 3.51 -0.25 16.06
CA VAL A 136 2.75 -1.02 17.04
C VAL A 136 3.18 -0.56 18.43
N GLN A 137 2.25 0.03 19.16
CA GLN A 137 2.51 0.56 20.49
C GLN A 137 1.90 -0.33 21.56
N SER A 138 2.69 -0.61 22.60
CA SER A 138 2.21 -1.33 23.77
C SER A 138 1.55 -0.35 24.75
N LEU A 139 0.43 -0.79 25.31
CA LEU A 139 -0.26 -0.09 26.39
C LEU A 139 0.04 -0.70 27.76
N SER A 140 1.13 -1.47 27.88
CA SER A 140 1.47 -2.22 29.09
C SER A 140 1.63 -1.33 30.35
N GLY A 141 2.02 -0.06 30.17
CA GLY A 141 2.11 0.89 31.25
C GLY A 141 0.80 1.15 31.99
N PHE A 142 -0.33 0.85 31.38
CA PHE A 142 -1.64 0.98 32.00
C PHE A 142 -2.04 -0.21 32.86
N ASN A 143 -1.30 -1.31 32.77
CA ASN A 143 -1.61 -2.56 33.46
C ASN A 143 -0.79 -2.76 34.75
N GLU A 144 0.05 -1.82 35.06
CA GLU A 144 0.96 -1.89 36.22
C GLU A 144 0.42 -1.23 37.48
N VAL A 145 -0.81 -0.89 37.42
CA VAL A 145 -1.49 -0.20 38.53
C VAL A 145 -1.94 -1.17 39.61
#